data_1ba380fabd21b5bd6717b12651068e12
#
_entry.id   1ba380fabd21b5bd6717b12651068e12
#
_cell.length_a   1.000
_cell.length_b   1.000
_cell.length_c   1.000
_cell.angle_alpha   90.00
_cell.angle_beta   90.00
_cell.angle_gamma   90.00
#
_symmetry.space_group_name_H-M   'P 1'
#
loop_
_entity.id
_entity.type
_entity.pdbx_description
1 polymer ?
#
loop_
_entity_poly.entity_id
_entity_poly.type
_entity_poly.pdbx_seq_one_letter_code
_entity_poly.pdbx_strand_id
1 'polypeptide(L)'
;MIRSVSFSLGLLVVIGSFVLANKQQKQSAPPPPPKVLMIGDSLSVAGFGDAVREHLEHRIGRENVAFFASCGSSPENWLQNEQVFHTRCGYREKTPTTDVYRDYHNGRRPPAVATPKIETLIERYKPTIVIVQLGTNWMDQTLSDNHIRAVLARFVSAAHRGGVRRMIWIGPPDSSRFSKVQNRIYRLIQQSLPRGDPVIDSRRFTRYVSGKTGGDGVHYNSESGAAWARPVNASIDQVLAADIAARRKVASNR
;
A
#
# COMPACT_ATOMS: atom_id res chain seq x y z
N MET A 1 -3.83 -103.30 5.50
CA MET A 1 -4.42 -102.43 4.46
C MET A 1 -4.89 -101.16 5.14
N ILE A 2 -4.11 -100.10 5.08
CA ILE A 2 -4.43 -98.84 5.72
C ILE A 2 -4.66 -97.82 4.59
N ARG A 3 -5.86 -97.28 4.46
CA ARG A 3 -6.22 -96.24 3.49
C ARG A 3 -5.99 -94.85 4.11
N SER A 4 -5.07 -94.14 3.53
CA SER A 4 -4.86 -92.70 3.85
C SER A 4 -5.94 -91.82 3.20
N VAL A 5 -6.58 -91.04 3.98
CA VAL A 5 -7.49 -89.98 3.54
C VAL A 5 -6.75 -88.65 3.58
N SER A 6 -6.52 -88.05 2.43
CA SER A 6 -5.93 -86.66 2.29
C SER A 6 -7.04 -85.62 2.36
N PHE A 7 -6.96 -84.76 3.33
CA PHE A 7 -7.79 -83.55 3.41
C PHE A 7 -7.06 -82.39 2.72
N SER A 8 -7.60 -81.84 1.62
CA SER A 8 -7.14 -80.66 0.99
C SER A 8 -7.84 -79.44 1.64
N LEU A 9 -7.06 -78.59 2.30
CA LEU A 9 -7.52 -77.32 2.88
C LEU A 9 -7.45 -76.26 1.80
N GLY A 10 -8.60 -75.88 1.27
CA GLY A 10 -8.68 -74.73 0.30
C GLY A 10 -8.59 -73.38 1.02
N LEU A 11 -7.52 -72.66 0.75
CA LEU A 11 -7.30 -71.28 1.26
C LEU A 11 -8.05 -70.32 0.35
N LEU A 12 -9.17 -69.76 0.82
CA LEU A 12 -9.91 -68.67 0.14
C LEU A 12 -9.22 -67.33 0.42
N VAL A 13 -8.47 -66.82 -0.56
CA VAL A 13 -7.91 -65.48 -0.51
C VAL A 13 -8.98 -64.47 -0.95
N VAL A 14 -9.58 -63.77 0.00
CA VAL A 14 -10.47 -62.61 -0.28
C VAL A 14 -9.59 -61.39 -0.56
N ILE A 15 -9.42 -61.06 -1.83
CA ILE A 15 -8.76 -59.82 -2.25
C ILE A 15 -9.77 -58.69 -2.08
N GLY A 16 -9.72 -58.00 -0.93
CA GLY A 16 -10.45 -56.77 -0.70
C GLY A 16 -9.87 -55.64 -1.53
N SER A 17 -10.54 -55.29 -2.62
CA SER A 17 -10.19 -54.10 -3.41
C SER A 17 -10.50 -52.82 -2.62
N PHE A 18 -9.50 -52.26 -1.94
CA PHE A 18 -9.60 -50.91 -1.38
C PHE A 18 -9.59 -49.87 -2.52
N VAL A 19 -10.78 -49.45 -2.93
CA VAL A 19 -10.93 -48.25 -3.78
C VAL A 19 -10.60 -47.04 -2.94
N LEU A 20 -9.35 -46.58 -3.00
CA LEU A 20 -8.94 -45.30 -2.49
C LEU A 20 -9.64 -44.23 -3.34
N ALA A 21 -10.76 -43.72 -2.84
CA ALA A 21 -11.42 -42.54 -3.41
C ALA A 21 -10.48 -41.36 -3.24
N ASN A 22 -9.67 -41.10 -4.27
CA ASN A 22 -8.86 -39.89 -4.38
C ASN A 22 -9.83 -38.68 -4.46
N LYS A 23 -10.18 -38.09 -3.30
CA LYS A 23 -10.83 -36.78 -3.28
C LYS A 23 -9.83 -35.79 -3.86
N GLN A 24 -9.85 -35.61 -5.18
CA GLN A 24 -9.22 -34.47 -5.82
C GLN A 24 -9.85 -33.23 -5.21
N GLN A 25 -9.16 -32.66 -4.23
CA GLN A 25 -9.47 -31.36 -3.66
C GLN A 25 -9.41 -30.38 -4.84
N LYS A 26 -10.56 -29.92 -5.33
CA LYS A 26 -10.65 -28.89 -6.35
C LYS A 26 -9.83 -27.71 -5.84
N GLN A 27 -8.62 -27.56 -6.34
CA GLN A 27 -7.76 -26.44 -6.03
C GLN A 27 -8.50 -25.20 -6.55
N SER A 28 -9.08 -24.42 -5.64
CA SER A 28 -9.75 -23.18 -6.01
C SER A 28 -8.74 -22.26 -6.71
N ALA A 29 -9.16 -21.62 -7.80
CA ALA A 29 -8.32 -20.69 -8.52
C ALA A 29 -7.73 -19.65 -7.53
N PRO A 30 -6.47 -19.24 -7.71
CA PRO A 30 -5.86 -18.26 -6.84
C PRO A 30 -6.70 -16.97 -6.85
N PRO A 31 -6.87 -16.31 -5.70
CA PRO A 31 -7.62 -15.07 -5.64
C PRO A 31 -6.97 -14.02 -6.57
N PRO A 32 -7.77 -13.17 -7.24
CA PRO A 32 -7.23 -12.15 -8.14
C PRO A 32 -6.26 -11.22 -7.39
N PRO A 33 -5.29 -10.60 -8.07
CA PRO A 33 -4.36 -9.67 -7.45
C PRO A 33 -5.11 -8.52 -6.74
N PRO A 34 -4.56 -7.93 -5.68
CA PRO A 34 -5.15 -6.75 -5.06
C PRO A 34 -5.11 -5.56 -6.02
N LYS A 35 -6.13 -4.71 -5.97
CA LYS A 35 -6.08 -3.39 -6.61
C LYS A 35 -5.54 -2.38 -5.61
N VAL A 36 -4.54 -1.61 -6.00
CA VAL A 36 -3.84 -0.64 -5.16
C VAL A 36 -4.07 0.78 -5.67
N LEU A 37 -4.49 1.65 -4.78
CA LEU A 37 -4.46 3.10 -4.97
C LEU A 37 -3.34 3.65 -4.08
N MET A 38 -2.36 4.33 -4.67
CA MET A 38 -1.33 5.06 -3.93
C MET A 38 -1.57 6.55 -4.07
N ILE A 39 -1.50 7.27 -2.94
CA ILE A 39 -1.55 8.73 -2.92
C ILE A 39 -0.39 9.31 -2.11
N GLY A 40 0.06 10.52 -2.48
CA GLY A 40 1.19 11.15 -1.81
C GLY A 40 1.26 12.67 -1.97
N ASP A 41 2.19 13.26 -1.24
CA ASP A 41 2.53 14.68 -1.31
C ASP A 41 3.71 14.95 -2.27
N SER A 42 4.43 16.07 -2.08
CA SER A 42 5.58 16.43 -2.90
C SER A 42 6.69 15.37 -2.93
N LEU A 43 6.86 14.61 -1.86
CA LEU A 43 7.87 13.57 -1.78
C LEU A 43 7.58 12.37 -2.69
N SER A 44 6.33 12.25 -3.13
CA SER A 44 5.88 11.20 -4.05
C SER A 44 5.76 11.64 -5.52
N VAL A 45 5.98 12.92 -5.84
CA VAL A 45 5.83 13.41 -7.23
C VAL A 45 6.86 12.80 -8.17
N ALA A 46 8.07 12.52 -7.67
CA ALA A 46 9.18 11.93 -8.44
C ALA A 46 9.89 10.82 -7.64
N GLY A 47 11.08 10.46 -7.98
CA GLY A 47 12.02 9.55 -7.31
C GLY A 47 11.41 8.46 -6.43
N PHE A 48 10.98 8.82 -5.22
CA PHE A 48 10.36 7.88 -4.29
C PHE A 48 9.04 7.32 -4.83
N GLY A 49 8.12 8.19 -5.25
CA GLY A 49 6.78 7.77 -5.70
C GLY A 49 6.84 6.89 -6.94
N ASP A 50 7.68 7.26 -7.92
CA ASP A 50 7.88 6.46 -9.11
C ASP A 50 8.48 5.09 -8.80
N ALA A 51 9.49 5.02 -7.91
CA ALA A 51 10.10 3.75 -7.52
C ALA A 51 9.13 2.80 -6.78
N VAL A 52 8.24 3.34 -5.93
CA VAL A 52 7.19 2.53 -5.28
C VAL A 52 6.15 2.09 -6.30
N ARG A 53 5.70 2.98 -7.17
CA ARG A 53 4.72 2.66 -8.22
C ARG A 53 5.24 1.57 -9.17
N GLU A 54 6.45 1.69 -9.67
CA GLU A 54 7.07 0.71 -10.58
C GLU A 54 7.20 -0.66 -9.91
N HIS A 55 7.59 -0.68 -8.64
CA HIS A 55 7.60 -1.91 -7.85
C HIS A 55 6.22 -2.56 -7.77
N LEU A 56 5.17 -1.78 -7.44
CA LEU A 56 3.80 -2.27 -7.39
C LEU A 56 3.32 -2.80 -8.75
N GLU A 57 3.56 -2.06 -9.84
CA GLU A 57 3.22 -2.48 -11.20
C GLU A 57 3.87 -3.82 -11.56
N HIS A 58 5.14 -4.01 -11.17
CA HIS A 58 5.85 -5.27 -11.37
C HIS A 58 5.26 -6.42 -10.52
N ARG A 59 4.83 -6.14 -9.28
CA ARG A 59 4.36 -7.15 -8.33
C ARG A 59 2.94 -7.64 -8.57
N ILE A 60 2.05 -6.76 -8.99
CA ILE A 60 0.60 -7.06 -9.06
C ILE A 60 -0.01 -6.75 -10.43
N GLY A 61 0.77 -6.30 -11.40
CA GLY A 61 0.31 -5.89 -12.72
C GLY A 61 -0.08 -4.41 -12.76
N ARG A 62 0.30 -3.75 -13.84
CA ARG A 62 0.06 -2.31 -14.09
C ARG A 62 -1.42 -1.95 -14.06
N GLU A 63 -2.28 -2.84 -14.51
CA GLU A 63 -3.74 -2.67 -14.53
C GLU A 63 -4.36 -2.61 -13.12
N ASN A 64 -3.63 -3.00 -12.11
CA ASN A 64 -4.07 -3.03 -10.72
C ASN A 64 -3.52 -1.88 -9.88
N VAL A 65 -2.80 -0.92 -10.48
CA VAL A 65 -2.18 0.21 -9.77
C VAL A 65 -2.71 1.53 -10.29
N ALA A 66 -3.19 2.38 -9.38
CA ALA A 66 -3.47 3.79 -9.63
C ALA A 66 -2.63 4.64 -8.67
N PHE A 67 -1.93 5.62 -9.18
CA PHE A 67 -1.01 6.45 -8.41
C PHE A 67 -1.26 7.93 -8.64
N PHE A 68 -1.35 8.69 -7.53
CA PHE A 68 -1.54 10.13 -7.53
C PHE A 68 -0.62 10.79 -6.50
N ALA A 69 0.06 11.86 -6.87
CA ALA A 69 0.80 12.69 -5.93
C ALA A 69 0.54 14.17 -6.19
N SER A 70 0.24 14.90 -5.12
CA SER A 70 -0.12 16.31 -5.15
C SER A 70 0.81 17.11 -4.25
N CYS A 71 1.72 17.86 -4.86
CA CYS A 71 2.72 18.62 -4.12
C CYS A 71 2.10 19.65 -3.18
N GLY A 72 2.52 19.60 -1.92
CA GLY A 72 2.06 20.50 -0.85
C GLY A 72 0.78 20.06 -0.16
N SER A 73 0.18 18.94 -0.56
CA SER A 73 -1.05 18.44 0.04
C SER A 73 -0.82 17.79 1.41
N SER A 74 -1.81 17.95 2.29
CA SER A 74 -1.98 17.22 3.55
C SER A 74 -3.23 16.32 3.43
N PRO A 75 -3.45 15.38 4.34
CA PRO A 75 -4.58 14.45 4.25
C PRO A 75 -5.95 15.10 4.07
N GLU A 76 -6.24 16.22 4.73
CA GLU A 76 -7.49 16.96 4.57
C GLU A 76 -7.76 17.38 3.12
N ASN A 77 -6.72 17.70 2.35
CA ASN A 77 -6.86 18.14 0.97
C ASN A 77 -7.42 17.07 0.03
N TRP A 78 -7.32 15.82 0.43
CA TRP A 78 -7.84 14.64 -0.29
C TRP A 78 -9.27 14.26 0.10
N LEU A 79 -9.84 14.88 1.16
CA LEU A 79 -11.19 14.56 1.63
C LEU A 79 -12.25 15.32 0.85
N GLN A 80 -13.37 14.64 0.54
CA GLN A 80 -14.58 15.27 0.07
C GLN A 80 -15.10 16.25 1.14
N ASN A 81 -15.82 17.28 0.75
CA ASN A 81 -16.32 18.35 1.62
C ASN A 81 -15.24 19.30 2.22
N GLU A 82 -13.99 19.14 1.81
CA GLU A 82 -12.95 20.15 2.05
C GLU A 82 -12.76 21.04 0.81
N GLN A 83 -12.21 22.24 1.03
CA GLN A 83 -11.89 23.14 -0.06
C GLN A 83 -11.01 22.44 -1.11
N VAL A 84 -11.18 22.81 -2.37
CA VAL A 84 -10.34 22.32 -3.46
C VAL A 84 -8.92 22.83 -3.24
N PHE A 85 -7.99 21.90 -3.01
CA PHE A 85 -6.58 22.21 -2.92
C PHE A 85 -5.93 22.10 -4.30
N HIS A 86 -5.15 23.11 -4.66
CA HIS A 86 -4.36 23.11 -5.89
C HIS A 86 -2.88 22.91 -5.55
N THR A 87 -2.19 22.09 -6.34
CA THR A 87 -0.78 21.77 -6.12
C THR A 87 0.08 23.03 -6.03
N ARG A 88 1.04 23.03 -5.10
CA ARG A 88 1.98 24.16 -4.91
C ARG A 88 3.22 24.05 -5.77
N CYS A 89 3.56 22.87 -6.26
CA CYS A 89 4.71 22.60 -7.11
C CYS A 89 4.37 21.53 -8.16
N GLY A 90 4.60 20.26 -7.92
CA GLY A 90 4.39 19.20 -8.89
C GLY A 90 3.06 18.44 -8.73
N TYR A 91 2.75 17.65 -9.76
CA TYR A 91 1.65 16.70 -9.77
C TYR A 91 2.04 15.45 -10.53
N ARG A 92 1.66 14.30 -10.00
CA ARG A 92 1.83 13.02 -10.65
C ARG A 92 0.51 12.26 -10.65
N GLU A 93 0.11 11.76 -11.80
CA GLU A 93 -0.98 10.81 -11.97
C GLU A 93 -0.51 9.72 -12.92
N LYS A 94 -0.54 8.48 -12.45
CA LYS A 94 -0.28 7.31 -13.26
C LYS A 94 -1.31 6.24 -12.97
N THR A 95 -2.06 5.88 -14.01
CA THR A 95 -3.10 4.86 -13.95
C THR A 95 -2.97 3.95 -15.16
N PRO A 96 -3.75 2.88 -15.31
CA PRO A 96 -3.73 2.07 -16.52
C PRO A 96 -3.99 2.86 -17.82
N THR A 97 -4.70 3.98 -17.74
CA THR A 97 -5.16 4.76 -18.89
C THR A 97 -4.60 6.18 -18.96
N THR A 98 -3.95 6.67 -17.90
CA THR A 98 -3.42 8.05 -17.85
C THR A 98 -1.98 8.06 -17.41
N ASP A 99 -1.24 9.05 -17.90
CA ASP A 99 0.13 9.35 -17.48
C ASP A 99 0.32 10.86 -17.51
N VAL A 100 0.21 11.51 -16.36
CA VAL A 100 0.38 12.95 -16.22
C VAL A 100 1.53 13.21 -15.26
N TYR A 101 2.53 13.91 -15.72
CA TYR A 101 3.65 14.40 -14.92
C TYR A 101 3.81 15.88 -15.10
N ARG A 102 3.76 16.63 -14.01
CA ARG A 102 3.97 18.07 -13.97
C ARG A 102 4.95 18.38 -12.86
N ASP A 103 6.08 18.95 -13.23
CA ASP A 103 7.13 19.38 -12.31
C ASP A 103 7.77 20.67 -12.81
N TYR A 104 8.67 21.24 -12.04
CA TYR A 104 9.44 22.41 -12.46
C TYR A 104 10.20 22.09 -13.73
N HIS A 105 10.12 23.02 -14.68
CA HIS A 105 10.89 22.97 -15.91
C HIS A 105 11.62 24.30 -16.09
N ASN A 106 12.96 24.27 -16.17
CA ASN A 106 13.82 25.46 -16.29
C ASN A 106 13.49 26.53 -15.24
N GLY A 107 13.29 26.14 -13.99
CA GLY A 107 12.95 27.04 -12.88
C GLY A 107 11.51 27.56 -12.88
N ARG A 108 10.69 27.23 -13.91
CA ARG A 108 9.29 27.62 -13.99
C ARG A 108 8.40 26.62 -13.27
N ARG A 109 7.54 27.16 -12.42
CA ARG A 109 6.52 26.36 -11.72
C ARG A 109 5.50 25.83 -12.73
N PRO A 110 5.10 24.53 -12.63
CA PRO A 110 4.03 23.99 -13.46
C PRO A 110 2.67 24.61 -13.14
N PRO A 111 1.72 24.58 -14.07
CA PRO A 111 0.33 24.92 -13.79
C PRO A 111 -0.21 24.11 -12.60
N ALA A 112 -0.93 24.78 -11.71
CA ALA A 112 -1.54 24.15 -10.55
C ALA A 112 -2.63 23.14 -10.99
N VAL A 113 -2.70 22.01 -10.32
CA VAL A 113 -3.68 20.95 -10.56
C VAL A 113 -4.52 20.76 -9.30
N ALA A 114 -5.83 20.64 -9.44
CA ALA A 114 -6.72 20.32 -8.34
C ALA A 114 -6.42 18.91 -7.80
N THR A 115 -6.19 18.80 -6.49
CA THR A 115 -5.99 17.50 -5.84
C THR A 115 -7.28 16.69 -5.88
N PRO A 116 -7.27 15.47 -6.44
CA PRO A 116 -8.45 14.63 -6.49
C PRO A 116 -8.89 14.20 -5.09
N LYS A 117 -10.17 13.92 -4.93
CA LYS A 117 -10.73 13.47 -3.65
C LYS A 117 -10.63 11.96 -3.51
N ILE A 118 -10.22 11.49 -2.34
CA ILE A 118 -9.98 10.05 -2.10
C ILE A 118 -11.23 9.21 -2.31
N GLU A 119 -12.40 9.72 -1.92
CA GLU A 119 -13.68 9.05 -2.11
C GLU A 119 -13.97 8.83 -3.60
N THR A 120 -13.74 9.84 -4.43
CA THR A 120 -13.88 9.74 -5.90
C THR A 120 -12.88 8.75 -6.49
N LEU A 121 -11.63 8.75 -6.02
CA LEU A 121 -10.62 7.80 -6.48
C LEU A 121 -10.98 6.36 -6.09
N ILE A 122 -11.46 6.15 -4.87
CA ILE A 122 -11.90 4.82 -4.39
C ILE A 122 -13.10 4.35 -5.21
N GLU A 123 -14.07 5.20 -5.46
CA GLU A 123 -15.23 4.86 -6.30
C GLU A 123 -14.80 4.47 -7.72
N ARG A 124 -13.87 5.21 -8.31
CA ARG A 124 -13.40 5.00 -9.68
C ARG A 124 -12.55 3.74 -9.84
N TYR A 125 -11.57 3.53 -8.95
CA TYR A 125 -10.57 2.46 -9.11
C TYR A 125 -10.90 1.19 -8.31
N LYS A 126 -11.85 1.26 -7.36
CA LYS A 126 -12.27 0.15 -6.49
C LYS A 126 -11.05 -0.55 -5.85
N PRO A 127 -10.12 0.20 -5.21
CA PRO A 127 -8.94 -0.40 -4.61
C PRO A 127 -9.32 -1.28 -3.42
N THR A 128 -8.59 -2.35 -3.24
CA THR A 128 -8.67 -3.18 -2.03
C THR A 128 -7.62 -2.79 -0.99
N ILE A 129 -6.58 -2.09 -1.46
CA ILE A 129 -5.51 -1.56 -0.63
C ILE A 129 -5.27 -0.10 -1.01
N VAL A 130 -5.16 0.78 -0.02
CA VAL A 130 -4.73 2.17 -0.20
C VAL A 130 -3.37 2.36 0.46
N ILE A 131 -2.42 2.92 -0.28
CA ILE A 131 -1.09 3.32 0.23
C ILE A 131 -1.08 4.84 0.31
N VAL A 132 -0.73 5.36 1.48
CA VAL A 132 -0.74 6.81 1.77
C VAL A 132 0.66 7.26 2.18
N GLN A 133 1.26 8.17 1.43
CA GLN A 133 2.48 8.86 1.83
C GLN A 133 2.14 10.34 2.05
N LEU A 134 1.64 10.68 3.22
CA LEU A 134 1.22 12.03 3.62
C LEU A 134 1.63 12.31 5.07
N GLY A 135 1.64 13.59 5.43
CA GLY A 135 1.93 14.07 6.78
C GLY A 135 3.12 15.03 6.86
N THR A 136 3.94 15.12 5.80
CA THR A 136 5.06 16.05 5.73
C THR A 136 4.59 17.50 5.89
N ASN A 137 3.53 17.86 5.20
CA ASN A 137 3.01 19.24 5.20
C ASN A 137 2.33 19.64 6.52
N TRP A 138 1.98 18.69 7.38
CA TRP A 138 1.54 18.99 8.75
C TRP A 138 2.67 19.45 9.67
N MET A 139 3.90 19.08 9.35
CA MET A 139 5.06 19.45 10.16
C MET A 139 5.41 20.94 10.05
N ASP A 140 4.98 21.59 8.99
CA ASP A 140 5.18 23.04 8.74
C ASP A 140 3.96 23.89 9.18
N GLN A 141 2.99 23.28 9.89
CA GLN A 141 1.75 23.94 10.29
C GLN A 141 1.54 23.90 11.79
N THR A 142 0.95 24.96 12.34
CA THR A 142 0.54 25.01 13.75
C THR A 142 -0.86 24.41 13.90
N LEU A 143 -0.94 23.08 13.88
CA LEU A 143 -2.20 22.35 14.05
C LEU A 143 -2.27 21.69 15.42
N SER A 144 -3.47 21.67 16.02
CA SER A 144 -3.69 20.92 17.26
C SER A 144 -3.71 19.40 17.01
N ASP A 145 -3.37 18.62 18.04
CA ASP A 145 -3.45 17.14 17.96
C ASP A 145 -4.89 16.69 17.66
N ASN A 146 -5.89 17.37 18.22
CA ASN A 146 -7.30 17.04 17.98
C ASN A 146 -7.70 17.26 16.53
N HIS A 147 -7.22 18.33 15.89
CA HIS A 147 -7.46 18.57 14.46
C HIS A 147 -6.88 17.42 13.62
N ILE A 148 -5.60 17.10 13.83
CA ILE A 148 -4.92 16.02 13.09
C ILE A 148 -5.64 14.68 13.29
N ARG A 149 -6.03 14.33 14.53
CA ARG A 149 -6.80 13.10 14.81
C ARG A 149 -8.14 13.08 14.11
N ALA A 150 -8.87 14.20 14.11
CA ALA A 150 -10.16 14.31 13.43
C ALA A 150 -10.02 14.11 11.91
N VAL A 151 -9.00 14.70 11.29
CA VAL A 151 -8.71 14.50 9.86
C VAL A 151 -8.36 13.05 9.58
N LEU A 152 -7.46 12.43 10.37
CA LEU A 152 -7.09 11.02 10.21
C LEU A 152 -8.29 10.09 10.37
N ALA A 153 -9.15 10.31 11.35
CA ALA A 153 -10.35 9.51 11.56
C ALA A 153 -11.30 9.59 10.36
N ARG A 154 -11.50 10.78 9.79
CA ARG A 154 -12.31 10.97 8.58
C ARG A 154 -11.69 10.27 7.37
N PHE A 155 -10.37 10.40 7.21
CA PHE A 155 -9.63 9.78 6.11
C PHE A 155 -9.71 8.25 6.14
N VAL A 156 -9.42 7.66 7.29
CA VAL A 156 -9.55 6.21 7.54
C VAL A 156 -10.98 5.74 7.28
N SER A 157 -11.96 6.48 7.81
CA SER A 157 -13.38 6.17 7.63
C SER A 157 -13.81 6.25 6.16
N ALA A 158 -13.35 7.24 5.40
CA ALA A 158 -13.65 7.37 3.98
C ALA A 158 -13.11 6.17 3.19
N ALA A 159 -11.87 5.75 3.47
CA ALA A 159 -11.27 4.61 2.81
C ALA A 159 -12.02 3.30 3.10
N HIS A 160 -12.23 2.96 4.37
CA HIS A 160 -12.86 1.69 4.74
C HIS A 160 -14.35 1.62 4.33
N ARG A 161 -15.12 2.72 4.45
CA ARG A 161 -16.49 2.75 3.92
C ARG A 161 -16.55 2.56 2.41
N GLY A 162 -15.52 2.98 1.69
CA GLY A 162 -15.38 2.76 0.25
C GLY A 162 -14.95 1.34 -0.15
N GLY A 163 -14.83 0.40 0.81
CA GLY A 163 -14.50 -1.00 0.56
C GLY A 163 -13.01 -1.33 0.60
N VAL A 164 -12.17 -0.37 1.00
CA VAL A 164 -10.73 -0.61 1.22
C VAL A 164 -10.56 -1.54 2.42
N ARG A 165 -9.89 -2.67 2.22
CA ARG A 165 -9.66 -3.66 3.27
C ARG A 165 -8.43 -3.36 4.11
N ARG A 166 -7.44 -2.69 3.51
CA ARG A 166 -6.16 -2.40 4.14
C ARG A 166 -5.66 -1.03 3.72
N MET A 167 -5.23 -0.24 4.68
CA MET A 167 -4.49 0.99 4.45
C MET A 167 -3.05 0.80 4.91
N ILE A 168 -2.09 1.22 4.09
CA ILE A 168 -0.66 1.25 4.45
C ILE A 168 -0.27 2.72 4.51
N TRP A 169 0.13 3.20 5.69
CA TRP A 169 0.60 4.57 5.83
C TRP A 169 2.12 4.63 5.85
N ILE A 170 2.71 5.25 4.84
CA ILE A 170 4.14 5.53 4.77
C ILE A 170 4.34 6.90 5.41
N GLY A 171 4.90 6.93 6.60
CA GLY A 171 5.19 8.18 7.29
C GLY A 171 6.31 8.97 6.59
N PRO A 172 6.41 10.28 6.84
CA PRO A 172 7.44 11.13 6.27
C PRO A 172 8.86 10.61 6.53
N PRO A 173 9.80 10.72 5.58
CA PRO A 173 11.20 10.34 5.80
C PRO A 173 11.88 11.28 6.81
N ASP A 174 13.08 10.93 7.25
CA ASP A 174 13.88 11.81 8.11
C ASP A 174 14.07 13.18 7.46
N SER A 175 13.96 14.24 8.25
CA SER A 175 14.07 15.62 7.80
C SER A 175 14.89 16.44 8.80
N SER A 176 15.91 17.11 8.32
CA SER A 176 16.68 18.01 9.16
C SER A 176 15.89 19.27 9.56
N ARG A 177 14.96 19.71 8.70
CA ARG A 177 14.10 20.88 8.97
C ARG A 177 13.03 20.59 10.04
N PHE A 178 12.49 19.38 10.08
CA PHE A 178 11.35 19.02 10.94
C PHE A 178 11.69 18.02 12.06
N SER A 179 12.95 17.82 12.38
CA SER A 179 13.43 16.82 13.34
C SER A 179 12.71 16.87 14.71
N LYS A 180 12.33 18.08 15.17
CA LYS A 180 11.65 18.28 16.46
C LYS A 180 10.17 17.85 16.46
N VAL A 181 9.49 17.90 15.32
CA VAL A 181 8.04 17.65 15.23
C VAL A 181 7.67 16.30 14.63
N GLN A 182 8.59 15.62 13.97
CA GLN A 182 8.35 14.34 13.33
C GLN A 182 7.78 13.28 14.29
N ASN A 183 8.32 13.16 15.49
CA ASN A 183 7.84 12.20 16.50
C ASN A 183 6.38 12.41 16.87
N ARG A 184 5.94 13.69 16.93
CA ARG A 184 4.54 14.04 17.19
C ARG A 184 3.64 13.52 16.08
N ILE A 185 3.98 13.79 14.82
CA ILE A 185 3.19 13.38 13.66
C ILE A 185 3.11 11.86 13.57
N TYR A 186 4.22 11.15 13.73
CA TYR A 186 4.22 9.69 13.74
C TYR A 186 3.32 9.10 14.83
N ARG A 187 3.41 9.62 16.05
CA ARG A 187 2.55 9.18 17.16
C ARG A 187 1.07 9.36 16.83
N LEU A 188 0.69 10.51 16.28
CA LEU A 188 -0.71 10.79 15.93
C LEU A 188 -1.21 9.85 14.83
N ILE A 189 -0.43 9.61 13.79
CA ILE A 189 -0.77 8.65 12.73
C ILE A 189 -0.94 7.25 13.33
N GLN A 190 0.04 6.74 14.08
CA GLN A 190 0.01 5.40 14.67
C GLN A 190 -1.19 5.18 15.60
N GLN A 191 -1.58 6.21 16.39
CA GLN A 191 -2.71 6.14 17.30
C GLN A 191 -4.06 6.23 16.60
N SER A 192 -4.12 6.74 15.38
CA SER A 192 -5.35 6.96 14.64
C SER A 192 -5.68 5.85 13.64
N LEU A 193 -4.70 5.02 13.25
CA LEU A 193 -4.95 3.92 12.34
C LEU A 193 -5.48 2.68 13.07
N PRO A 194 -6.41 1.93 12.47
CA PRO A 194 -6.84 0.62 12.97
C PRO A 194 -5.68 -0.37 13.07
N ARG A 195 -5.77 -1.35 13.98
CA ARG A 195 -4.73 -2.39 14.17
C ARG A 195 -4.31 -3.12 12.90
N GLY A 196 -5.20 -3.23 11.94
CA GLY A 196 -4.93 -3.91 10.68
C GLY A 196 -4.17 -3.07 9.66
N ASP A 197 -4.04 -1.78 9.88
CA ASP A 197 -3.48 -0.81 8.95
C ASP A 197 -2.07 -0.39 9.41
N PRO A 198 -1.01 -0.94 8.80
CA PRO A 198 0.35 -0.69 9.26
C PRO A 198 0.84 0.73 8.94
N VAL A 199 1.66 1.25 9.83
CA VAL A 199 2.46 2.46 9.60
C VAL A 199 3.91 2.05 9.35
N ILE A 200 4.45 2.43 8.21
CA ILE A 200 5.86 2.26 7.86
C ILE A 200 6.61 3.51 8.35
N ASP A 201 7.46 3.36 9.35
CA ASP A 201 8.30 4.45 9.85
C ASP A 201 9.52 4.65 8.94
N SER A 202 9.39 5.54 7.98
CA SER A 202 10.43 5.86 6.99
C SER A 202 11.74 6.36 7.60
N ARG A 203 11.70 6.96 8.79
CA ARG A 203 12.89 7.47 9.50
C ARG A 203 13.87 6.36 9.87
N ARG A 204 13.38 5.13 9.98
CA ARG A 204 14.23 3.95 10.24
C ARG A 204 15.13 3.60 9.06
N PHE A 205 14.80 4.08 7.88
CA PHE A 205 15.46 3.75 6.62
C PHE A 205 16.14 4.95 5.97
N THR A 206 15.91 6.14 6.51
CA THR A 206 16.36 7.38 5.90
C THR A 206 17.13 8.24 6.88
N ARG A 207 18.09 9.00 6.36
CA ARG A 207 18.80 10.06 7.07
C ARG A 207 18.99 11.24 6.12
N TYR A 208 18.49 12.38 6.50
CA TYR A 208 18.67 13.58 5.68
C TYR A 208 20.07 14.16 5.87
N VAL A 209 20.83 14.25 4.80
CA VAL A 209 22.14 14.91 4.74
C VAL A 209 22.06 16.02 3.71
N SER A 210 22.17 17.28 4.17
CA SER A 210 22.11 18.46 3.30
C SER A 210 23.16 18.40 2.20
N GLY A 211 22.79 18.78 0.98
CA GLY A 211 23.66 18.73 -0.20
C GLY A 211 23.79 17.32 -0.83
N LYS A 212 23.55 16.24 -0.07
CA LYS A 212 23.60 14.86 -0.57
C LYS A 212 22.21 14.29 -0.80
N THR A 213 21.35 14.35 0.22
CA THR A 213 19.97 13.85 0.13
C THR A 213 19.06 14.83 -0.62
N GLY A 214 19.25 16.10 -0.39
CA GLY A 214 18.52 17.22 -0.97
C GLY A 214 19.08 18.55 -0.47
N GLY A 215 18.42 19.67 -0.79
CA GLY A 215 18.92 21.02 -0.48
C GLY A 215 18.16 21.78 0.60
N ASP A 216 16.90 21.42 0.88
CA ASP A 216 15.98 22.23 1.71
C ASP A 216 15.66 21.62 3.09
N GLY A 217 16.25 20.49 3.41
CA GLY A 217 16.02 19.80 4.69
C GLY A 217 14.78 18.91 4.71
N VAL A 218 14.04 18.79 3.59
CA VAL A 218 12.77 18.05 3.47
C VAL A 218 12.74 17.13 2.26
N HIS A 219 13.01 17.68 1.06
CA HIS A 219 12.85 16.95 -0.20
C HIS A 219 14.09 16.11 -0.52
N TYR A 220 13.82 14.89 -0.90
CA TYR A 220 14.81 13.92 -1.35
C TYR A 220 14.98 14.05 -2.86
N ASN A 221 16.22 14.11 -3.34
CA ASN A 221 16.50 14.02 -4.77
C ASN A 221 16.10 12.63 -5.30
N SER A 222 16.09 12.46 -6.62
CA SER A 222 15.60 11.23 -7.26
C SER A 222 16.34 9.98 -6.78
N GLU A 223 17.68 10.05 -6.63
CA GLU A 223 18.49 8.93 -6.17
C GLU A 223 18.18 8.54 -4.72
N SER A 224 18.17 9.52 -3.83
CA SER A 224 17.85 9.32 -2.41
C SER A 224 16.40 8.90 -2.20
N GLY A 225 15.48 9.39 -3.01
CA GLY A 225 14.08 8.96 -3.03
C GLY A 225 13.94 7.49 -3.45
N ALA A 226 14.60 7.08 -4.52
CA ALA A 226 14.63 5.69 -4.96
C ALA A 226 15.31 4.76 -3.92
N ALA A 227 16.36 5.24 -3.25
CA ALA A 227 16.99 4.51 -2.16
C ALA A 227 16.06 4.31 -0.97
N TRP A 228 15.27 5.34 -0.60
CA TRP A 228 14.23 5.25 0.42
C TRP A 228 13.13 4.26 0.04
N ALA A 229 12.71 4.23 -1.23
CA ALA A 229 11.65 3.34 -1.69
C ALA A 229 11.98 1.85 -1.50
N ARG A 230 13.25 1.43 -1.59
CA ARG A 230 13.63 0.01 -1.49
C ARG A 230 13.17 -0.68 -0.20
N PRO A 231 13.52 -0.21 1.00
CA PRO A 231 13.03 -0.82 2.24
C PRO A 231 11.53 -0.63 2.47
N VAL A 232 10.94 0.46 1.93
CA VAL A 232 9.48 0.66 1.96
C VAL A 232 8.79 -0.40 1.11
N ASN A 233 9.29 -0.69 -0.09
CA ASN A 233 8.77 -1.74 -0.97
C ASN A 233 8.82 -3.12 -0.31
N ALA A 234 9.92 -3.45 0.39
CA ALA A 234 10.01 -4.70 1.15
C ALA A 234 8.92 -4.79 2.25
N SER A 235 8.62 -3.68 2.92
CA SER A 235 7.55 -3.62 3.91
C SER A 235 6.16 -3.74 3.27
N ILE A 236 5.94 -3.13 2.11
CA ILE A 236 4.70 -3.26 1.33
C ILE A 236 4.50 -4.72 0.91
N ASP A 237 5.54 -5.39 0.41
CA ASP A 237 5.48 -6.79 -0.01
C ASP A 237 5.02 -7.72 1.11
N GLN A 238 5.47 -7.49 2.35
CA GLN A 238 5.01 -8.27 3.51
C GLN A 238 3.50 -8.11 3.73
N VAL A 239 2.97 -6.89 3.59
CA VAL A 239 1.53 -6.62 3.74
C VAL A 239 0.73 -7.25 2.60
N LEU A 240 1.20 -7.13 1.36
CA LEU A 240 0.58 -7.75 0.18
C LEU A 240 0.54 -9.27 0.31
N ALA A 241 1.63 -9.90 0.73
CA ALA A 241 1.71 -11.33 0.95
C ALA A 241 0.73 -11.80 2.04
N ALA A 242 0.64 -11.07 3.15
CA ALA A 242 -0.31 -11.37 4.22
C ALA A 242 -1.77 -11.24 3.77
N ASP A 243 -2.12 -10.21 2.98
CA ASP A 243 -3.47 -10.03 2.41
C ASP A 243 -3.83 -11.19 1.45
N ILE A 244 -2.91 -11.59 0.59
CA ILE A 244 -3.11 -12.71 -0.34
C ILE A 244 -3.32 -14.02 0.44
N ALA A 245 -2.50 -14.29 1.47
CA ALA A 245 -2.61 -15.49 2.29
C ALA A 245 -3.96 -15.55 3.03
N ALA A 246 -4.40 -14.42 3.61
CA ALA A 246 -5.70 -14.32 4.28
C ALA A 246 -6.86 -14.62 3.32
N ARG A 247 -6.81 -14.10 2.09
CA ARG A 247 -7.84 -14.36 1.07
C ARG A 247 -7.88 -15.82 0.60
N ARG A 248 -6.73 -16.47 0.46
CA ARG A 248 -6.65 -17.91 0.14
C ARG A 248 -7.31 -18.75 1.23
N LYS A 249 -7.04 -18.44 2.50
CA LYS A 249 -7.64 -19.15 3.65
C LYS A 249 -9.17 -19.02 3.66
N VAL A 250 -9.71 -17.84 3.36
CA VAL A 250 -11.17 -17.65 3.27
C VAL A 250 -11.78 -18.41 2.09
N ALA A 251 -11.11 -18.47 0.95
CA ALA A 251 -11.58 -19.20 -0.23
C ALA A 251 -11.55 -20.72 -0.04
N SER A 252 -10.59 -21.26 0.74
CA SER A 252 -10.48 -22.71 1.01
C SER A 252 -11.48 -23.21 2.07
N ASN A 253 -12.08 -22.32 2.85
CA ASN A 253 -13.06 -22.64 3.89
C ASN A 253 -14.54 -22.54 3.40
N ARG A 254 -14.74 -22.21 2.12
CA ARG A 254 -16.04 -22.19 1.44
C ARG A 254 -16.18 -23.35 0.47
#